data_8eef6d463ecaea09863e6878400aacdc
#
_entry.id   8eef6d463ecaea09863e6878400aacdc
#
_cell.length_a   1.000
_cell.length_b   1.000
_cell.length_c   1.000
_cell.angle_alpha   90.00
_cell.angle_beta   90.00
_cell.angle_gamma   90.00
#
_symmetry.space_group_name_H-M   'P 1'
#
loop_
_entity.id
_entity.type
_entity.pdbx_description
1 polymer ?
#
loop_
_entity_poly.entity_id
_entity_poly.type
_entity_poly.pdbx_seq_one_letter_code
_entity_poly.pdbx_strand_id
1 'polypeptide(L)'
;MNTKESSKVLTRQELYDLVWATPMIDLAKQFNFSDNGLRKICRKYSIPVPKMGHWQKIRYGKPTSKTPLPPSKSAEVVAINILPRSKENLEPVLIVKESIAVPETIEKFHLLVQQTQRLLKKGYEHNGRLRAPGNQNALDICVSAEQLPRAYRILDTILKVLEQHGVKVGIERENEYRTHTYVEFDGEKVKFELDELTRMVKMEPDKYGYTNTDYVPNGKLVLRINDYLGGCQSKWSDGENRKLEDKLASFVNGLSLAAAYIKKSKRERAEERQRWEDARKEEERNRLAAEEEKERGQALERQAANWQKSRAILELVQAAIAKRGEYASDSQFAKWVA
;
A
#
# COMPACT_ATOMS: atom_id res chain seq x y z
N MET A 1 -13.06 22.61 -9.20
CA MET A 1 -12.39 23.22 -8.03
C MET A 1 -11.47 22.18 -7.43
N ASN A 2 -10.17 22.31 -7.66
CA ASN A 2 -9.14 21.37 -7.19
C ASN A 2 -8.86 21.65 -5.72
N THR A 3 -9.39 20.87 -4.81
CA THR A 3 -8.86 20.76 -3.44
C THR A 3 -7.61 19.88 -3.49
N LYS A 4 -6.47 20.51 -3.73
CA LYS A 4 -5.16 19.91 -3.38
C LYS A 4 -5.23 19.55 -1.89
N GLU A 5 -5.31 18.25 -1.57
CA GLU A 5 -5.02 17.76 -0.22
C GLU A 5 -3.56 18.09 0.09
N SER A 6 -3.37 19.22 0.77
CA SER A 6 -2.06 19.67 1.21
C SER A 6 -1.59 18.76 2.34
N SER A 7 -0.58 17.94 2.10
CA SER A 7 0.21 17.34 3.16
C SER A 7 0.69 18.46 4.07
N LYS A 8 0.19 18.49 5.30
CA LYS A 8 0.59 19.51 6.27
C LYS A 8 2.00 19.17 6.73
N VAL A 9 2.97 19.91 6.25
CA VAL A 9 4.36 19.81 6.68
C VAL A 9 4.48 20.60 7.97
N LEU A 10 4.88 19.95 9.05
CA LEU A 10 5.12 20.59 10.35
C LEU A 10 6.59 20.44 10.72
N THR A 11 7.13 21.48 11.30
CA THR A 11 8.43 21.42 11.94
C THR A 11 8.34 20.64 13.26
N ARG A 12 9.47 20.16 13.76
CA ARG A 12 9.54 19.48 15.06
C ARG A 12 9.02 20.35 16.21
N GLN A 13 9.28 21.66 16.16
CA GLN A 13 8.80 22.62 17.15
C GLN A 13 7.29 22.80 17.08
N GLU A 14 6.73 22.99 15.89
CA GLU A 14 5.28 23.13 15.71
C GLU A 14 4.51 21.90 16.19
N LEU A 15 5.00 20.70 15.88
CA LEU A 15 4.37 19.47 16.36
C LEU A 15 4.45 19.36 17.90
N TYR A 16 5.58 19.75 18.51
CA TYR A 16 5.73 19.80 19.96
C TYR A 16 4.70 20.74 20.58
N ASP A 17 4.55 21.94 20.03
CA ASP A 17 3.60 22.94 20.58
C ASP A 17 2.16 22.47 20.44
N LEU A 18 1.79 21.86 19.32
CA LEU A 18 0.47 21.25 19.12
C LEU A 18 0.17 20.11 20.09
N VAL A 19 1.14 19.24 20.35
CA VAL A 19 0.99 18.10 21.28
C VAL A 19 0.83 18.57 22.73
N TRP A 20 1.37 19.71 23.09
CA TRP A 20 1.22 20.30 24.42
C TRP A 20 0.06 21.31 24.52
N ALA A 21 -0.54 21.72 23.41
CA ALA A 21 -1.72 22.58 23.35
C ALA A 21 -3.04 21.79 23.25
N THR A 22 -3.03 20.60 22.66
CA THR A 22 -4.25 19.82 22.35
C THR A 22 -4.11 18.36 22.82
N PRO A 23 -5.18 17.75 23.38
CA PRO A 23 -5.17 16.34 23.72
C PRO A 23 -4.78 15.46 22.53
N MET A 24 -3.93 14.47 22.77
CA MET A 24 -3.40 13.59 21.71
C MET A 24 -4.49 12.93 20.86
N ILE A 25 -5.62 12.56 21.49
CA ILE A 25 -6.78 11.96 20.79
C ILE A 25 -7.40 12.96 19.81
N ASP A 26 -7.53 14.22 20.20
CA ASP A 26 -8.17 15.24 19.36
C ASP A 26 -7.20 15.69 18.26
N LEU A 27 -5.92 15.83 18.59
CA LEU A 27 -4.87 16.11 17.60
C LEU A 27 -4.72 14.98 16.58
N ALA A 28 -4.80 13.73 17.01
CA ALA A 28 -4.78 12.58 16.12
C ALA A 28 -5.98 12.57 15.17
N LYS A 29 -7.18 12.95 15.64
CA LYS A 29 -8.36 13.13 14.78
C LYS A 29 -8.17 14.23 13.74
N GLN A 30 -7.59 15.38 14.12
CA GLN A 30 -7.32 16.49 13.18
C GLN A 30 -6.38 16.09 12.06
N PHE A 31 -5.42 15.21 12.35
CA PHE A 31 -4.45 14.71 11.37
C PHE A 31 -4.83 13.35 10.75
N ASN A 32 -6.02 12.83 11.03
CA ASN A 32 -6.47 11.51 10.60
C ASN A 32 -5.54 10.35 10.99
N PHE A 33 -4.83 10.48 12.10
CA PHE A 33 -4.01 9.41 12.70
C PHE A 33 -4.74 8.70 13.83
N SER A 34 -4.27 7.50 14.18
CA SER A 34 -4.57 6.93 15.48
C SER A 34 -3.71 7.59 16.56
N ASP A 35 -4.21 7.67 17.80
CA ASP A 35 -3.43 8.17 18.95
C ASP A 35 -2.05 7.48 19.06
N ASN A 36 -2.01 6.15 18.91
CA ASN A 36 -0.77 5.39 18.90
C ASN A 36 0.13 5.71 17.69
N GLY A 37 -0.45 5.99 16.52
CA GLY A 37 0.29 6.40 15.33
C GLY A 37 1.00 7.72 15.53
N LEU A 38 0.29 8.71 16.05
CA LEU A 38 0.86 10.03 16.35
C LEU A 38 1.93 9.96 17.47
N ARG A 39 1.71 9.13 18.51
CA ARG A 39 2.74 8.85 19.54
C ARG A 39 4.01 8.23 18.98
N LYS A 40 3.91 7.32 18.01
CA LYS A 40 5.08 6.73 17.33
C LYS A 40 5.87 7.79 16.56
N ILE A 41 5.18 8.71 15.87
CA ILE A 41 5.81 9.84 15.19
C ILE A 41 6.55 10.72 16.20
N CYS A 42 5.89 11.14 17.28
CA CYS A 42 6.52 11.93 18.33
C CYS A 42 7.79 11.24 18.90
N ARG A 43 7.71 9.93 19.13
CA ARG A 43 8.86 9.14 19.61
C ARG A 43 10.00 9.10 18.61
N LYS A 44 9.69 8.89 17.31
CA LYS A 44 10.70 8.87 16.23
C LYS A 44 11.51 10.17 16.17
N TYR A 45 10.86 11.31 16.39
CA TYR A 45 11.50 12.63 16.35
C TYR A 45 11.88 13.16 17.74
N SER A 46 11.89 12.30 18.77
CA SER A 46 12.25 12.67 20.15
C SER A 46 11.44 13.86 20.67
N ILE A 47 10.14 13.90 20.36
CA ILE A 47 9.21 14.92 20.86
C ILE A 47 8.54 14.38 22.14
N PRO A 48 8.75 15.02 23.30
CA PRO A 48 8.11 14.61 24.54
C PRO A 48 6.60 14.85 24.47
N VAL A 49 5.82 13.86 24.92
CA VAL A 49 4.36 13.92 24.96
C VAL A 49 3.86 14.04 26.40
N PRO A 50 2.73 14.69 26.64
CA PRO A 50 2.12 14.76 27.97
C PRO A 50 1.88 13.38 28.57
N LYS A 51 2.18 13.21 29.86
CA LYS A 51 1.92 11.97 30.60
C LYS A 51 0.41 11.74 30.78
N MET A 52 0.03 10.50 31.01
CA MET A 52 -1.36 10.15 31.34
C MET A 52 -1.87 11.01 32.52
N GLY A 53 -3.09 11.52 32.39
CA GLY A 53 -3.70 12.39 33.40
C GLY A 53 -3.33 13.88 33.29
N HIS A 54 -2.41 14.29 32.39
CA HIS A 54 -2.04 15.70 32.21
C HIS A 54 -3.23 16.62 31.95
N TRP A 55 -4.08 16.26 31.00
CA TRP A 55 -5.28 17.03 30.62
C TRP A 55 -6.35 17.06 31.71
N GLN A 56 -6.46 15.98 32.49
CA GLN A 56 -7.34 15.97 33.66
C GLN A 56 -6.84 16.94 34.72
N LYS A 57 -5.52 16.95 35.00
CA LYS A 57 -4.93 17.92 35.95
C LYS A 57 -5.20 19.36 35.53
N ILE A 58 -5.04 19.69 34.23
CA ILE A 58 -5.37 21.02 33.71
C ILE A 58 -6.85 21.34 33.93
N ARG A 59 -7.75 20.41 33.63
CA ARG A 59 -9.20 20.62 33.82
C ARG A 59 -9.59 20.87 35.26
N TYR A 60 -8.85 20.32 36.22
CA TYR A 60 -9.10 20.51 37.65
C TYR A 60 -8.18 21.57 38.29
N GLY A 61 -7.52 22.44 37.51
CA GLY A 61 -6.68 23.49 37.98
C GLY A 61 -5.43 23.05 38.73
N LYS A 62 -5.00 21.78 38.59
CA LYS A 62 -3.80 21.26 39.27
C LYS A 62 -2.53 21.63 38.50
N PRO A 63 -1.41 21.90 39.17
CA PRO A 63 -0.16 22.24 38.51
C PRO A 63 0.34 21.12 37.61
N THR A 64 0.77 21.49 36.41
CA THR A 64 1.34 20.59 35.42
C THR A 64 2.68 21.11 34.95
N SER A 65 3.63 20.23 34.68
CA SER A 65 4.92 20.57 34.10
C SER A 65 4.97 20.16 32.60
N LYS A 66 5.46 21.09 31.79
CA LYS A 66 5.74 20.86 30.39
C LYS A 66 7.19 20.38 30.27
N THR A 67 7.42 19.16 29.71
CA THR A 67 8.77 18.66 29.48
C THR A 67 9.40 19.42 28.31
N PRO A 68 10.57 20.05 28.46
CA PRO A 68 11.18 20.81 27.37
C PRO A 68 11.55 19.91 26.18
N LEU A 69 11.53 20.50 24.98
CA LEU A 69 11.94 19.81 23.76
C LEU A 69 13.47 19.62 23.79
N PRO A 70 13.99 18.37 23.71
CA PRO A 70 15.42 18.14 23.69
C PRO A 70 16.08 18.80 22.48
N PRO A 71 17.31 19.29 22.55
CA PRO A 71 18.01 19.84 21.39
C PRO A 71 18.16 18.74 20.30
N SER A 72 17.98 19.12 19.05
CA SER A 72 18.23 18.22 17.92
C SER A 72 19.74 18.17 17.64
N LYS A 73 20.27 16.98 17.36
CA LYS A 73 21.67 16.79 16.96
C LYS A 73 21.97 17.32 15.55
N SER A 74 20.95 17.57 14.74
CA SER A 74 21.08 18.20 13.42
C SER A 74 20.38 19.55 13.43
N ALA A 75 21.07 20.58 12.94
CA ALA A 75 20.51 21.93 12.76
C ALA A 75 19.44 22.00 11.65
N GLU A 76 19.13 20.89 11.01
CA GLU A 76 18.11 20.82 9.97
C GLU A 76 16.71 20.80 10.58
N VAL A 77 15.87 21.71 10.10
CA VAL A 77 14.43 21.69 10.33
C VAL A 77 13.87 20.42 9.67
N VAL A 78 13.64 19.39 10.46
CA VAL A 78 13.07 18.14 9.96
C VAL A 78 11.60 18.37 9.70
N ALA A 79 11.22 18.53 8.44
CA ALA A 79 9.83 18.60 8.04
C ALA A 79 9.15 17.24 8.34
N ILE A 80 8.15 17.24 9.20
CA ILE A 80 7.36 16.05 9.53
C ILE A 80 6.16 16.04 8.59
N ASN A 81 6.23 15.21 7.55
CA ASN A 81 5.07 14.96 6.69
C ASN A 81 4.04 14.13 7.46
N ILE A 82 3.04 14.82 7.97
CA ILE A 82 1.86 14.18 8.53
C ILE A 82 0.88 14.01 7.37
N LEU A 83 1.02 12.87 6.68
CA LEU A 83 0.03 12.48 5.68
C LEU A 83 -1.26 12.13 6.43
N PRO A 84 -2.34 12.88 6.25
CA PRO A 84 -3.62 12.43 6.75
C PRO A 84 -3.93 11.08 6.09
N ARG A 85 -4.27 10.09 6.88
CA ARG A 85 -5.01 8.95 6.32
C ARG A 85 -6.30 9.55 5.80
N SER A 86 -6.42 9.68 4.49
CA SER A 86 -7.69 10.02 3.89
C SER A 86 -8.67 8.93 4.36
N LYS A 87 -9.53 9.27 5.30
CA LYS A 87 -10.81 8.59 5.43
C LYS A 87 -11.64 9.08 4.24
N GLU A 88 -11.19 8.73 3.05
CA GLU A 88 -12.08 8.82 1.93
C GLU A 88 -13.29 7.98 2.28
N ASN A 89 -14.45 8.57 2.15
CA ASN A 89 -15.72 7.89 2.28
C ASN A 89 -15.79 6.83 1.17
N LEU A 90 -15.17 5.68 1.44
CA LEU A 90 -15.36 4.49 0.63
C LEU A 90 -16.79 4.03 0.95
N GLU A 91 -17.65 4.09 -0.02
CA GLU A 91 -18.98 3.52 0.11
C GLU A 91 -18.87 2.00 -0.03
N PRO A 92 -19.23 1.26 1.02
CA PRO A 92 -19.23 -0.20 0.94
C PRO A 92 -20.30 -0.66 -0.05
N VAL A 93 -20.00 -1.69 -0.83
CA VAL A 93 -20.91 -2.28 -1.82
C VAL A 93 -22.12 -2.94 -1.12
N LEU A 94 -21.90 -3.45 0.08
CA LEU A 94 -22.91 -4.09 0.92
C LEU A 94 -22.85 -3.54 2.33
N ILE A 95 -23.99 -3.22 2.93
CA ILE A 95 -24.12 -2.84 4.34
C ILE A 95 -25.12 -3.75 5.03
N VAL A 96 -24.64 -4.61 5.91
CA VAL A 96 -25.47 -5.40 6.81
C VAL A 96 -25.68 -4.61 8.09
N LYS A 97 -26.93 -4.17 8.33
CA LYS A 97 -27.31 -3.37 9.52
C LYS A 97 -27.71 -4.23 10.71
N GLU A 98 -28.19 -5.43 10.44
CA GLU A 98 -28.67 -6.36 11.46
C GLU A 98 -27.52 -7.15 12.09
N SER A 99 -27.72 -7.56 13.35
CA SER A 99 -26.79 -8.49 13.99
C SER A 99 -26.92 -9.88 13.36
N ILE A 100 -25.79 -10.50 13.03
CA ILE A 100 -25.76 -11.85 12.49
C ILE A 100 -25.70 -12.83 13.67
N ALA A 101 -26.79 -13.55 13.89
CA ALA A 101 -26.85 -14.57 14.93
C ALA A 101 -26.24 -15.89 14.42
N VAL A 102 -25.35 -16.49 15.18
CA VAL A 102 -24.77 -17.81 14.90
C VAL A 102 -25.59 -18.86 15.63
N PRO A 103 -26.26 -19.80 14.93
CA PRO A 103 -27.03 -20.87 15.58
C PRO A 103 -26.15 -21.78 16.42
N GLU A 104 -26.67 -22.25 17.56
CA GLU A 104 -25.94 -23.25 18.38
C GLU A 104 -25.83 -24.60 17.68
N THR A 105 -26.87 -24.98 16.94
CA THR A 105 -26.92 -26.20 16.12
C THR A 105 -27.27 -25.88 14.68
N ILE A 106 -26.66 -26.59 13.73
CA ILE A 106 -26.90 -26.44 12.30
C ILE A 106 -27.25 -27.81 11.75
N GLU A 107 -28.48 -27.93 11.24
CA GLU A 107 -28.96 -29.21 10.65
C GLU A 107 -28.19 -29.54 9.36
N LYS A 108 -27.98 -28.54 8.52
CA LYS A 108 -27.27 -28.69 7.25
C LYS A 108 -26.27 -27.57 7.04
N PHE A 109 -24.99 -27.93 7.03
CA PHE A 109 -23.92 -27.01 6.72
C PHE A 109 -23.89 -26.65 5.23
N HIS A 110 -23.39 -25.47 4.94
CA HIS A 110 -23.05 -25.01 3.62
C HIS A 110 -22.07 -26.00 2.91
N LEU A 111 -22.18 -26.18 1.60
CA LEU A 111 -21.40 -27.18 0.86
C LEU A 111 -19.87 -27.04 1.07
N LEU A 112 -19.34 -25.81 1.07
CA LEU A 112 -17.91 -25.55 1.28
C LEU A 112 -17.47 -25.93 2.70
N VAL A 113 -18.34 -25.74 3.71
CA VAL A 113 -18.04 -26.17 5.08
C VAL A 113 -18.03 -27.69 5.18
N GLN A 114 -19.02 -28.39 4.61
CA GLN A 114 -19.04 -29.85 4.57
C GLN A 114 -17.81 -30.44 3.88
N GLN A 115 -17.41 -29.84 2.77
CA GLN A 115 -16.20 -30.23 2.05
C GLN A 115 -14.96 -30.02 2.92
N THR A 116 -14.83 -28.87 3.59
CA THR A 116 -13.73 -28.56 4.50
C THR A 116 -13.67 -29.52 5.68
N GLN A 117 -14.83 -29.90 6.26
CA GLN A 117 -14.90 -30.90 7.33
C GLN A 117 -14.33 -32.27 6.89
N ARG A 118 -14.64 -32.71 5.66
CA ARG A 118 -14.12 -33.99 5.11
C ARG A 118 -12.62 -33.91 4.88
N LEU A 119 -12.11 -32.75 4.40
CA LEU A 119 -10.71 -32.55 4.08
C LEU A 119 -9.84 -32.38 5.32
N LEU A 120 -10.34 -31.73 6.36
CA LEU A 120 -9.63 -31.56 7.64
C LEU A 120 -9.40 -32.89 8.38
N LYS A 121 -10.22 -33.93 8.14
CA LYS A 121 -9.93 -35.28 8.66
C LYS A 121 -8.62 -35.86 8.14
N LYS A 122 -8.13 -35.39 6.98
CA LYS A 122 -6.85 -35.73 6.35
C LYS A 122 -5.85 -34.58 6.45
N GLY A 123 -6.16 -33.56 7.23
CA GLY A 123 -5.34 -32.39 7.43
C GLY A 123 -4.07 -32.69 8.21
N TYR A 124 -3.21 -31.73 8.27
CA TYR A 124 -1.99 -31.77 9.10
C TYR A 124 -2.11 -30.79 10.25
N GLU A 125 -1.41 -31.11 11.32
CA GLU A 125 -1.34 -30.26 12.50
C GLU A 125 -0.11 -29.35 12.41
N HIS A 126 -0.31 -28.08 12.72
CA HIS A 126 0.75 -27.09 12.83
C HIS A 126 0.53 -26.22 14.07
N ASN A 127 1.44 -26.29 15.02
CA ASN A 127 1.35 -25.59 16.30
C ASN A 127 0.01 -25.86 17.04
N GLY A 128 -0.40 -27.11 17.16
CA GLY A 128 -1.65 -27.53 17.80
C GLY A 128 -2.93 -27.15 17.04
N ARG A 129 -2.82 -26.68 15.79
CA ARG A 129 -3.97 -26.30 14.95
C ARG A 129 -4.02 -27.14 13.69
N LEU A 130 -5.22 -27.49 13.28
CA LEU A 130 -5.48 -28.27 12.08
C LEU A 130 -5.64 -27.37 10.88
N ARG A 131 -5.02 -27.75 9.77
CA ARG A 131 -5.13 -27.13 8.46
C ARG A 131 -5.37 -28.18 7.40
N ALA A 132 -6.23 -27.87 6.44
CA ALA A 132 -6.43 -28.74 5.26
C ALA A 132 -5.20 -28.73 4.35
N PRO A 133 -4.93 -29.85 3.61
CA PRO A 133 -3.89 -29.86 2.60
C PRO A 133 -4.08 -28.77 1.56
N GLY A 134 -3.03 -28.02 1.22
CA GLY A 134 -3.08 -26.84 0.34
C GLY A 134 -3.42 -27.13 -1.13
N ASN A 135 -3.42 -28.41 -1.54
CA ASN A 135 -3.81 -28.82 -2.88
C ASN A 135 -5.31 -29.15 -3.03
N GLN A 136 -6.11 -28.92 -2.00
CA GLN A 136 -7.52 -29.29 -1.94
C GLN A 136 -8.39 -28.04 -1.75
N ASN A 137 -9.61 -28.08 -2.32
CA ASN A 137 -10.58 -26.99 -2.23
C ASN A 137 -11.24 -26.95 -0.83
N ALA A 138 -10.49 -26.51 0.18
CA ALA A 138 -10.96 -26.27 1.53
C ALA A 138 -10.97 -24.79 1.86
N LEU A 139 -11.90 -24.36 2.71
CA LEU A 139 -11.88 -23.02 3.28
C LEU A 139 -10.56 -22.78 4.02
N ASP A 140 -10.07 -21.55 3.99
CA ASP A 140 -8.84 -21.16 4.69
C ASP A 140 -9.12 -21.05 6.20
N ILE A 141 -8.92 -22.17 6.88
CA ILE A 141 -9.15 -22.35 8.31
C ILE A 141 -7.93 -22.99 8.98
N CYS A 142 -7.53 -22.46 10.13
CA CYS A 142 -6.44 -22.98 10.92
C CYS A 142 -6.76 -22.88 12.43
N VAL A 143 -7.39 -23.91 12.99
CA VAL A 143 -7.87 -23.92 14.37
C VAL A 143 -7.59 -25.27 15.04
N SER A 144 -7.54 -25.29 16.37
CA SER A 144 -7.43 -26.53 17.15
C SER A 144 -8.66 -27.42 16.97
N ALA A 145 -8.52 -28.71 17.24
CA ALA A 145 -9.63 -29.67 17.16
C ALA A 145 -10.83 -29.24 18.05
N GLU A 146 -10.55 -28.63 19.19
CA GLU A 146 -11.57 -28.14 20.13
C GLU A 146 -12.41 -26.98 19.55
N GLN A 147 -11.79 -26.11 18.75
CA GLN A 147 -12.46 -24.95 18.17
C GLN A 147 -13.14 -25.25 16.82
N LEU A 148 -12.93 -26.42 16.21
CA LEU A 148 -13.54 -26.80 14.93
C LEU A 148 -15.07 -26.67 14.92
N PRO A 149 -15.82 -27.20 15.90
CA PRO A 149 -17.29 -27.09 15.87
C PRO A 149 -17.78 -25.64 15.86
N ARG A 150 -17.12 -24.77 16.63
CA ARG A 150 -17.42 -23.36 16.70
C ARG A 150 -17.04 -22.65 15.38
N ALA A 151 -15.86 -22.92 14.86
CA ALA A 151 -15.37 -22.36 13.61
C ALA A 151 -16.26 -22.71 12.42
N TYR A 152 -16.75 -23.95 12.33
CA TYR A 152 -17.69 -24.36 11.28
C TYR A 152 -19.01 -23.60 11.35
N ARG A 153 -19.58 -23.38 12.54
CA ARG A 153 -20.81 -22.59 12.70
C ARG A 153 -20.63 -21.14 12.24
N ILE A 154 -19.51 -20.53 12.63
CA ILE A 154 -19.18 -19.15 12.23
C ILE A 154 -19.05 -19.05 10.70
N LEU A 155 -18.25 -19.94 10.10
CA LEU A 155 -18.06 -19.94 8.63
C LEU A 155 -19.38 -20.22 7.90
N ASP A 156 -20.16 -21.19 8.34
CA ASP A 156 -21.46 -21.50 7.74
C ASP A 156 -22.39 -20.29 7.73
N THR A 157 -22.44 -19.59 8.87
CA THR A 157 -23.26 -18.40 9.01
C THR A 157 -22.79 -17.28 8.08
N ILE A 158 -21.48 -17.03 8.02
CA ILE A 158 -20.90 -16.02 7.13
C ILE A 158 -21.23 -16.34 5.66
N LEU A 159 -21.01 -17.58 5.24
CA LEU A 159 -21.23 -18.01 3.86
C LEU A 159 -22.70 -17.86 3.46
N LYS A 160 -23.62 -18.31 4.29
CA LYS A 160 -25.05 -18.20 4.04
C LYS A 160 -25.54 -16.75 3.97
N VAL A 161 -25.03 -15.89 4.87
CA VAL A 161 -25.35 -14.46 4.85
C VAL A 161 -24.84 -13.81 3.56
N LEU A 162 -23.61 -14.10 3.15
CA LEU A 162 -23.04 -13.55 1.92
C LEU A 162 -23.83 -14.00 0.69
N GLU A 163 -24.20 -15.28 0.60
CA GLU A 163 -25.01 -15.81 -0.51
C GLU A 163 -26.44 -15.21 -0.53
N GLN A 164 -27.08 -15.02 0.63
CA GLN A 164 -28.37 -14.33 0.73
C GLN A 164 -28.33 -12.90 0.16
N HIS A 165 -27.18 -12.25 0.22
CA HIS A 165 -26.97 -10.93 -0.37
C HIS A 165 -26.40 -10.99 -1.80
N GLY A 166 -26.42 -12.17 -2.45
CA GLY A 166 -25.95 -12.34 -3.80
C GLY A 166 -24.43 -12.26 -3.97
N VAL A 167 -23.67 -12.35 -2.88
CA VAL A 167 -22.21 -12.30 -2.90
C VAL A 167 -21.68 -13.71 -3.19
N LYS A 168 -20.86 -13.82 -4.23
CA LYS A 168 -20.23 -15.08 -4.60
C LYS A 168 -19.06 -15.40 -3.67
N VAL A 169 -19.04 -16.60 -3.13
CA VAL A 169 -17.94 -17.12 -2.31
C VAL A 169 -17.25 -18.26 -3.05
N GLY A 170 -15.94 -18.32 -2.95
CA GLY A 170 -15.16 -19.37 -3.58
C GLY A 170 -13.83 -19.63 -2.87
N ILE A 171 -13.11 -20.58 -3.43
CA ILE A 171 -11.78 -20.97 -2.98
C ILE A 171 -10.83 -20.79 -4.16
N GLU A 172 -9.73 -20.09 -3.92
CA GLU A 172 -8.69 -19.84 -4.91
C GLU A 172 -7.40 -20.52 -4.48
N ARG A 173 -6.79 -21.25 -5.38
CA ARG A 173 -5.50 -21.87 -5.13
C ARG A 173 -4.39 -20.86 -5.46
N GLU A 174 -3.55 -20.54 -4.49
CA GLU A 174 -2.40 -19.66 -4.69
C GLU A 174 -1.19 -20.45 -5.22
N ASN A 175 -0.91 -21.60 -4.59
CA ASN A 175 0.20 -22.48 -4.94
C ASN A 175 -0.12 -23.94 -4.51
N GLU A 176 0.86 -24.84 -4.55
CA GLU A 176 0.68 -26.24 -4.17
C GLU A 176 0.37 -26.43 -2.68
N TYR A 177 0.70 -25.46 -1.85
CA TYR A 177 0.63 -25.54 -0.38
C TYR A 177 -0.44 -24.64 0.22
N ARG A 178 -1.03 -23.72 -0.55
CA ARG A 178 -1.94 -22.71 -0.02
C ARG A 178 -3.15 -22.44 -0.89
N THR A 179 -4.30 -22.49 -0.24
CA THR A 179 -5.59 -22.05 -0.78
C THR A 179 -6.12 -20.91 0.05
N HIS A 180 -6.91 -20.03 -0.56
CA HIS A 180 -7.55 -18.92 0.11
C HIS A 180 -9.06 -18.97 -0.12
N THR A 181 -9.81 -18.70 0.92
CA THR A 181 -11.21 -18.36 0.80
C THR A 181 -11.33 -16.94 0.30
N TYR A 182 -12.15 -16.69 -0.71
CA TYR A 182 -12.44 -15.34 -1.19
C TYR A 182 -13.93 -15.08 -1.32
N VAL A 183 -14.28 -13.81 -1.25
CA VAL A 183 -15.61 -13.28 -1.62
C VAL A 183 -15.43 -12.33 -2.79
N GLU A 184 -16.44 -12.26 -3.66
CA GLU A 184 -16.40 -11.42 -4.86
C GLU A 184 -17.50 -10.36 -4.79
N PHE A 185 -17.08 -9.08 -4.73
CA PHE A 185 -17.95 -7.92 -4.81
C PHE A 185 -17.61 -7.11 -6.06
N ASP A 186 -18.57 -6.90 -6.94
CA ASP A 186 -18.40 -6.12 -8.18
C ASP A 186 -17.15 -6.53 -9.00
N GLY A 187 -16.85 -7.82 -9.06
CA GLY A 187 -15.68 -8.36 -9.78
C GLY A 187 -14.36 -8.28 -9.00
N GLU A 188 -14.35 -7.71 -7.79
CA GLU A 188 -13.17 -7.68 -6.94
C GLU A 188 -13.19 -8.80 -5.91
N LYS A 189 -12.13 -9.59 -5.89
CA LYS A 189 -11.95 -10.68 -4.93
C LYS A 189 -11.27 -10.16 -3.66
N VAL A 190 -11.86 -10.48 -2.52
CA VAL A 190 -11.30 -10.19 -1.19
C VAL A 190 -11.02 -11.51 -0.48
N LYS A 191 -9.78 -11.74 -0.13
CA LYS A 191 -9.35 -12.96 0.55
C LYS A 191 -9.50 -12.86 2.06
N PHE A 192 -10.00 -13.91 2.70
CA PHE A 192 -10.12 -13.97 4.15
C PHE A 192 -9.81 -15.36 4.70
N GLU A 193 -9.47 -15.41 5.98
CA GLU A 193 -9.19 -16.63 6.71
C GLU A 193 -9.82 -16.62 8.10
N LEU A 194 -10.11 -17.79 8.64
CA LEU A 194 -10.46 -17.99 10.04
C LEU A 194 -9.34 -18.76 10.75
N ASP A 195 -8.75 -18.13 11.73
CA ASP A 195 -7.58 -18.66 12.44
C ASP A 195 -7.83 -18.67 13.95
N GLU A 196 -7.09 -19.48 14.68
CA GLU A 196 -7.03 -19.45 16.14
C GLU A 196 -5.73 -18.78 16.58
N LEU A 197 -5.85 -17.84 17.51
CA LEU A 197 -4.68 -17.17 18.07
C LEU A 197 -3.86 -18.12 18.91
N THR A 198 -2.55 -18.00 18.82
CA THR A 198 -1.61 -18.77 19.63
C THR A 198 -0.99 -17.89 20.70
N ARG A 199 -0.59 -18.51 21.80
CA ARG A 199 0.28 -17.94 22.82
C ARG A 199 1.66 -18.59 22.75
N MET A 200 2.67 -17.80 23.01
CA MET A 200 4.03 -18.26 23.11
C MET A 200 4.25 -18.93 24.45
N VAL A 201 4.77 -20.15 24.47
CA VAL A 201 5.11 -20.90 25.67
C VAL A 201 6.59 -21.22 25.60
N LYS A 202 7.32 -20.90 26.67
CA LYS A 202 8.71 -21.32 26.79
C LYS A 202 8.72 -22.79 27.17
N MET A 203 9.43 -23.61 26.41
CA MET A 203 9.65 -25.00 26.71
C MET A 203 10.77 -25.16 27.77
N GLU A 204 10.80 -26.28 28.47
CA GLU A 204 11.94 -26.58 29.32
C GLU A 204 13.23 -26.66 28.47
N PRO A 205 14.37 -26.25 29.04
CA PRO A 205 15.64 -26.34 28.33
C PRO A 205 15.93 -27.80 27.87
N ASP A 206 16.40 -27.93 26.66
CA ASP A 206 16.85 -29.20 26.13
C ASP A 206 18.11 -29.71 26.87
N LYS A 207 18.58 -30.92 26.55
CA LYS A 207 19.78 -31.52 27.12
C LYS A 207 21.05 -30.69 26.93
N TYR A 208 21.03 -29.67 26.08
CA TYR A 208 22.13 -28.74 25.84
C TYR A 208 21.91 -27.36 26.47
N GLY A 209 20.81 -27.17 27.22
CA GLY A 209 20.47 -25.91 27.90
C GLY A 209 19.80 -24.87 27.02
N TYR A 210 19.41 -25.19 25.77
CA TYR A 210 18.67 -24.27 24.87
C TYR A 210 17.19 -24.30 25.22
N THR A 211 16.63 -23.12 25.49
CA THR A 211 15.20 -22.96 25.73
C THR A 211 14.49 -22.69 24.40
N ASN A 212 13.76 -23.67 23.92
CA ASN A 212 12.92 -23.51 22.74
C ASN A 212 11.61 -22.82 23.12
N THR A 213 11.01 -22.15 22.14
CA THR A 213 9.72 -21.49 22.28
C THR A 213 8.73 -22.20 21.38
N ASP A 214 7.59 -22.59 21.93
CA ASP A 214 6.49 -23.18 21.16
C ASP A 214 5.27 -22.26 21.13
N TYR A 215 4.40 -22.46 20.16
CA TYR A 215 3.17 -21.70 19.96
C TYR A 215 1.97 -22.61 20.17
N VAL A 216 1.22 -22.39 21.24
CA VAL A 216 0.08 -23.21 21.62
C VAL A 216 -1.22 -22.44 21.36
N PRO A 217 -2.27 -23.05 20.80
CA PRO A 217 -3.58 -22.45 20.64
C PRO A 217 -4.12 -21.90 21.97
N ASN A 218 -4.84 -20.77 21.93
CA ASN A 218 -5.35 -20.13 23.13
C ASN A 218 -6.89 -20.08 23.22
N GLY A 219 -7.59 -20.76 22.32
CA GLY A 219 -9.04 -20.83 22.26
C GLY A 219 -9.71 -19.59 21.66
N LYS A 220 -8.96 -18.54 21.28
CA LYS A 220 -9.51 -17.29 20.72
C LYS A 220 -9.49 -17.33 19.20
N LEU A 221 -10.65 -17.24 18.58
CA LEU A 221 -10.77 -17.20 17.13
C LEU A 221 -10.57 -15.80 16.58
N VAL A 222 -10.09 -15.74 15.35
CA VAL A 222 -9.84 -14.49 14.61
C VAL A 222 -10.20 -14.66 13.13
N LEU A 223 -10.98 -13.74 12.60
CA LEU A 223 -11.18 -13.54 11.17
C LEU A 223 -10.23 -12.46 10.68
N ARG A 224 -9.53 -12.73 9.57
CA ARG A 224 -8.61 -11.79 8.93
C ARG A 224 -8.96 -11.61 7.46
N ILE A 225 -8.80 -10.40 6.98
CA ILE A 225 -8.76 -10.08 5.56
C ILE A 225 -7.28 -10.02 5.19
N ASN A 226 -6.85 -10.83 4.21
CA ASN A 226 -5.44 -11.01 3.86
C ASN A 226 -4.92 -9.98 2.85
N ASP A 227 -5.80 -9.11 2.35
CA ASP A 227 -5.42 -8.05 1.42
C ASP A 227 -4.93 -6.79 2.16
N TYR A 228 -4.04 -6.02 1.50
CA TYR A 228 -3.60 -4.72 2.01
C TYR A 228 -4.69 -3.67 1.84
N LEU A 229 -5.21 -3.15 2.91
CA LEU A 229 -6.40 -2.27 2.94
C LEU A 229 -6.10 -0.82 3.35
N GLY A 230 -4.87 -0.35 3.18
CA GLY A 230 -4.52 1.06 3.40
C GLY A 230 -4.89 1.63 4.77
N GLY A 231 -5.16 0.76 5.75
CA GLY A 231 -5.49 1.16 7.12
C GLY A 231 -6.95 0.96 7.52
N CYS A 232 -7.78 0.35 6.67
CA CYS A 232 -9.07 -0.19 7.09
C CYS A 232 -8.86 -1.36 8.07
N GLN A 233 -9.90 -1.67 8.83
CA GLN A 233 -9.86 -2.83 9.74
C GLN A 233 -9.72 -4.11 8.91
N SER A 234 -8.72 -4.93 9.24
CA SER A 234 -8.47 -6.22 8.59
C SER A 234 -8.53 -7.42 9.54
N LYS A 235 -8.82 -7.18 10.83
CA LYS A 235 -8.81 -8.21 11.86
C LYS A 235 -9.98 -8.05 12.84
N TRP A 236 -10.72 -9.14 13.06
CA TRP A 236 -11.76 -9.30 14.08
C TRP A 236 -11.45 -10.53 14.90
N SER A 237 -11.37 -10.40 16.21
CA SER A 237 -11.00 -11.52 17.10
C SER A 237 -11.86 -11.53 18.34
N ASP A 238 -11.90 -12.69 19.02
CA ASP A 238 -12.45 -12.77 20.35
C ASP A 238 -11.80 -11.73 21.26
N GLY A 239 -12.61 -11.08 22.06
CA GLY A 239 -12.20 -10.16 23.12
C GLY A 239 -12.54 -10.74 24.49
N GLU A 240 -12.30 -9.96 25.53
CA GLU A 240 -12.65 -10.37 26.91
C GLU A 240 -14.17 -10.38 27.10
N ASN A 241 -14.86 -9.36 26.59
CA ASN A 241 -16.30 -9.14 26.81
C ASN A 241 -17.17 -9.36 25.55
N ARG A 242 -16.55 -9.57 24.38
CA ARG A 242 -17.26 -9.76 23.09
C ARG A 242 -16.65 -10.92 22.34
N LYS A 243 -17.49 -11.87 21.97
CA LYS A 243 -17.08 -13.00 21.13
C LYS A 243 -16.98 -12.58 19.65
N LEU A 244 -16.38 -13.42 18.85
CA LEU A 244 -16.25 -13.20 17.41
C LEU A 244 -17.61 -13.17 16.72
N GLU A 245 -18.57 -13.96 17.22
CA GLU A 245 -19.94 -14.03 16.74
C GLU A 245 -20.64 -12.67 16.78
N ASP A 246 -20.38 -11.84 17.79
CA ASP A 246 -20.96 -10.48 17.92
C ASP A 246 -20.38 -9.48 16.90
N LYS A 247 -19.35 -9.87 16.17
CA LYS A 247 -18.61 -9.02 15.24
C LYS A 247 -18.82 -9.41 13.78
N LEU A 248 -19.64 -10.40 13.48
CA LEU A 248 -19.81 -10.93 12.13
C LEU A 248 -20.39 -9.89 11.16
N ALA A 249 -21.37 -9.10 11.58
CA ALA A 249 -21.90 -8.01 10.75
C ALA A 249 -20.81 -6.97 10.42
N SER A 250 -19.97 -6.61 11.41
CA SER A 250 -18.82 -5.73 11.20
C SER A 250 -17.77 -6.35 10.27
N PHE A 251 -17.56 -7.65 10.33
CA PHE A 251 -16.65 -8.37 9.44
C PHE A 251 -17.18 -8.38 8.00
N VAL A 252 -18.45 -8.73 7.78
CA VAL A 252 -19.06 -8.73 6.43
C VAL A 252 -19.03 -7.33 5.81
N ASN A 253 -19.32 -6.29 6.59
CA ASN A 253 -19.17 -4.90 6.14
C ASN A 253 -17.71 -4.55 5.84
N GLY A 254 -16.77 -5.10 6.61
CA GLY A 254 -15.33 -4.96 6.38
C GLY A 254 -14.87 -5.58 5.05
N LEU A 255 -15.41 -6.75 4.68
CA LEU A 255 -15.15 -7.39 3.38
C LEU A 255 -15.63 -6.52 2.21
N SER A 256 -16.84 -5.96 2.33
CA SER A 256 -17.40 -5.05 1.34
C SER A 256 -16.58 -3.77 1.19
N LEU A 257 -16.14 -3.18 2.30
CA LEU A 257 -15.28 -2.01 2.30
C LEU A 257 -13.90 -2.31 1.70
N ALA A 258 -13.37 -3.51 1.95
CA ALA A 258 -12.13 -3.98 1.38
C ALA A 258 -12.19 -4.07 -0.15
N ALA A 259 -13.31 -4.58 -0.69
CA ALA A 259 -13.54 -4.64 -2.13
C ALA A 259 -13.57 -3.24 -2.76
N ALA A 260 -14.28 -2.29 -2.14
CA ALA A 260 -14.32 -0.90 -2.59
C ALA A 260 -12.91 -0.27 -2.60
N TYR A 261 -12.11 -0.53 -1.56
CA TYR A 261 -10.72 -0.07 -1.49
C TYR A 261 -9.85 -0.68 -2.60
N ILE A 262 -9.94 -1.99 -2.84
CA ILE A 262 -9.18 -2.68 -3.88
C ILE A 262 -9.53 -2.10 -5.26
N LYS A 263 -10.83 -1.93 -5.57
CA LYS A 263 -11.32 -1.34 -6.82
C LYS A 263 -10.77 0.06 -7.05
N LYS A 264 -10.82 0.91 -6.02
CA LYS A 264 -10.26 2.26 -6.05
C LYS A 264 -8.74 2.24 -6.28
N SER A 265 -8.01 1.46 -5.50
CA SER A 265 -6.54 1.36 -5.60
C SER A 265 -6.07 0.86 -6.98
N LYS A 266 -6.82 -0.09 -7.58
CA LYS A 266 -6.55 -0.55 -8.95
C LYS A 266 -6.75 0.58 -9.97
N ARG A 267 -7.82 1.36 -9.84
CA ARG A 267 -8.08 2.50 -10.72
C ARG A 267 -6.99 3.54 -10.62
N GLU A 268 -6.61 3.95 -9.42
CA GLU A 268 -5.55 4.93 -9.18
C GLU A 268 -4.21 4.49 -9.77
N ARG A 269 -3.84 3.22 -9.57
CA ARG A 269 -2.62 2.66 -10.17
C ARG A 269 -2.67 2.62 -11.70
N ALA A 270 -3.84 2.36 -12.29
CA ALA A 270 -4.00 2.37 -13.73
C ALA A 270 -3.87 3.80 -14.30
N GLU A 271 -4.50 4.79 -13.65
CA GLU A 271 -4.38 6.21 -14.01
C GLU A 271 -2.93 6.72 -13.88
N GLU A 272 -2.24 6.33 -12.79
CA GLU A 272 -0.84 6.69 -12.59
C GLU A 272 0.06 6.08 -13.67
N ARG A 273 -0.14 4.80 -13.99
CA ARG A 273 0.60 4.13 -15.06
C ARG A 273 0.40 4.83 -16.40
N GLN A 274 -0.85 5.19 -16.73
CA GLN A 274 -1.16 5.91 -17.96
C GLN A 274 -0.44 7.26 -18.02
N ARG A 275 -0.45 8.02 -16.92
CA ARG A 275 0.29 9.31 -16.85
C ARG A 275 1.79 9.13 -17.07
N TRP A 276 2.38 8.08 -16.50
CA TRP A 276 3.79 7.76 -16.71
C TRP A 276 4.10 7.39 -18.16
N GLU A 277 3.24 6.59 -18.79
CA GLU A 277 3.38 6.24 -20.21
C GLU A 277 3.26 7.45 -21.11
N ASP A 278 2.29 8.32 -20.85
CA ASP A 278 2.08 9.55 -21.65
C ASP A 278 3.26 10.52 -21.47
N ALA A 279 3.73 10.75 -20.25
CA ALA A 279 4.91 11.56 -19.98
C ALA A 279 6.16 11.03 -20.69
N ARG A 280 6.36 9.72 -20.69
CA ARG A 280 7.50 9.08 -21.39
C ARG A 280 7.43 9.26 -22.91
N LYS A 281 6.22 9.13 -23.50
CA LYS A 281 6.02 9.36 -24.93
C LYS A 281 6.26 10.83 -25.32
N GLU A 282 5.85 11.75 -24.46
CA GLU A 282 6.09 13.18 -24.67
C GLU A 282 7.58 13.52 -24.59
N GLU A 283 8.30 12.99 -23.62
CA GLU A 283 9.75 13.17 -23.50
C GLU A 283 10.50 12.62 -24.72
N GLU A 284 10.13 11.43 -25.19
CA GLU A 284 10.71 10.83 -26.40
C GLU A 284 10.46 11.68 -27.63
N ARG A 285 9.23 12.19 -27.82
CA ARG A 285 8.90 13.10 -28.93
C ARG A 285 9.73 14.38 -28.87
N ASN A 286 9.88 14.98 -27.69
CA ASN A 286 10.67 16.19 -27.49
C ASN A 286 12.15 15.95 -27.79
N ARG A 287 12.68 14.77 -27.40
CA ARG A 287 14.06 14.38 -27.70
C ARG A 287 14.28 14.25 -29.21
N LEU A 288 13.40 13.54 -29.92
CA LEU A 288 13.49 13.39 -31.37
C LEU A 288 13.41 14.75 -32.09
N ALA A 289 12.49 15.63 -31.70
CA ALA A 289 12.39 16.97 -32.25
C ALA A 289 13.66 17.80 -32.01
N ALA A 290 14.27 17.69 -30.83
CA ALA A 290 15.54 18.37 -30.54
C ALA A 290 16.71 17.82 -31.35
N GLU A 291 16.76 16.50 -31.61
CA GLU A 291 17.75 15.87 -32.50
C GLU A 291 17.61 16.33 -33.93
N GLU A 292 16.37 16.36 -34.47
CA GLU A 292 16.10 16.87 -35.83
C GLU A 292 16.50 18.35 -35.99
N GLU A 293 16.18 19.18 -34.99
CA GLU A 293 16.54 20.60 -35.02
C GLU A 293 18.06 20.81 -34.97
N LYS A 294 18.78 20.02 -34.19
CA LYS A 294 20.24 20.00 -34.14
C LYS A 294 20.86 19.59 -35.48
N GLU A 295 20.31 18.58 -36.15
CA GLU A 295 20.76 18.15 -37.47
C GLU A 295 20.53 19.24 -38.55
N ARG A 296 19.38 19.93 -38.53
CA ARG A 296 19.09 21.06 -39.38
C ARG A 296 20.08 22.18 -39.15
N GLY A 297 20.36 22.53 -37.88
CA GLY A 297 21.38 23.54 -37.54
C GLY A 297 22.77 23.21 -38.13
N GLN A 298 23.22 21.95 -37.92
CA GLN A 298 24.48 21.49 -38.45
C GLN A 298 24.54 21.48 -39.99
N ALA A 299 23.45 21.17 -40.65
CA ALA A 299 23.37 21.21 -42.11
C ALA A 299 23.50 22.63 -42.61
N LEU A 300 22.84 23.60 -42.00
CA LEU A 300 22.95 25.04 -42.34
C LEU A 300 24.38 25.56 -42.11
N GLU A 301 25.02 25.21 -41.01
CA GLU A 301 26.42 25.61 -40.74
C GLU A 301 27.37 25.06 -41.80
N ARG A 302 27.19 23.78 -42.20
CA ARG A 302 27.99 23.18 -43.30
C ARG A 302 27.75 23.92 -44.64
N GLN A 303 26.52 24.26 -44.98
CA GLN A 303 26.19 25.01 -46.18
C GLN A 303 26.83 26.41 -46.17
N ALA A 304 26.73 27.12 -45.02
CA ALA A 304 27.36 28.42 -44.86
C ALA A 304 28.91 28.37 -45.00
N ALA A 305 29.55 27.38 -44.38
CA ALA A 305 30.98 27.18 -44.51
C ALA A 305 31.43 26.84 -45.93
N ASN A 306 30.67 26.00 -46.64
CA ASN A 306 30.93 25.68 -48.05
C ASN A 306 30.77 26.91 -48.95
N TRP A 307 29.73 27.72 -48.72
CA TRP A 307 29.54 28.96 -49.47
C TRP A 307 30.72 29.94 -49.26
N GLN A 308 31.16 30.15 -48.01
CA GLN A 308 32.31 31.00 -47.71
C GLN A 308 33.61 30.49 -48.39
N LYS A 309 33.86 29.15 -48.34
CA LYS A 309 35.02 28.53 -49.03
C LYS A 309 34.95 28.75 -50.55
N SER A 310 33.81 28.52 -51.16
CA SER A 310 33.62 28.75 -52.62
C SER A 310 33.87 30.21 -53.00
N ARG A 311 33.39 31.15 -52.20
CA ARG A 311 33.62 32.58 -52.41
C ARG A 311 35.12 32.93 -52.29
N ALA A 312 35.80 32.45 -51.29
CA ALA A 312 37.26 32.64 -51.09
C ALA A 312 38.08 32.06 -52.26
N ILE A 313 37.67 30.89 -52.78
CA ILE A 313 38.32 30.27 -53.94
C ILE A 313 38.12 31.14 -55.20
N LEU A 314 36.92 31.63 -55.45
CA LEU A 314 36.62 32.50 -56.58
C LEU A 314 37.43 33.80 -56.50
N GLU A 315 37.52 34.43 -55.33
CA GLU A 315 38.31 35.65 -55.10
C GLU A 315 39.78 35.38 -55.33
N LEU A 316 40.33 34.23 -54.88
CA LEU A 316 41.72 33.83 -55.12
C LEU A 316 42.00 33.64 -56.60
N VAL A 317 41.12 32.92 -57.31
CA VAL A 317 41.24 32.68 -58.76
C VAL A 317 41.19 34.02 -59.51
N GLN A 318 40.27 34.90 -59.19
CA GLN A 318 40.18 36.25 -59.83
C GLN A 318 41.45 37.09 -59.58
N ALA A 319 41.94 37.09 -58.33
CA ALA A 319 43.19 37.81 -58.01
C ALA A 319 44.41 37.23 -58.74
N ALA A 320 44.50 35.90 -58.89
CA ALA A 320 45.54 35.24 -59.62
C ALA A 320 45.51 35.58 -61.13
N ILE A 321 44.35 35.59 -61.75
CA ILE A 321 44.11 36.02 -63.14
C ILE A 321 44.51 37.50 -63.32
N ALA A 322 44.05 38.38 -62.44
CA ALA A 322 44.36 39.81 -62.50
C ALA A 322 45.86 40.09 -62.37
N LYS A 323 46.56 39.36 -61.54
CA LYS A 323 48.02 39.49 -61.34
C LYS A 323 48.85 38.98 -62.50
N ARG A 324 48.39 37.96 -63.22
CA ARG A 324 49.20 37.33 -64.30
C ARG A 324 48.99 37.97 -65.65
N GLY A 325 47.86 38.58 -65.91
CA GLY A 325 47.52 39.17 -67.23
C GLY A 325 47.12 38.08 -68.23
N GLU A 326 47.46 38.34 -69.55
CA GLU A 326 47.18 37.40 -70.64
C GLU A 326 47.98 36.10 -70.48
N TYR A 327 47.29 34.94 -70.65
CA TYR A 327 47.91 33.62 -70.59
C TYR A 327 47.33 32.70 -71.68
N ALA A 328 48.19 31.76 -72.17
CA ALA A 328 47.80 30.80 -73.18
C ALA A 328 46.78 29.79 -72.64
N SER A 329 45.84 29.39 -73.45
CA SER A 329 44.68 28.49 -73.06
C SER A 329 45.14 27.05 -72.73
N ASP A 330 46.35 26.64 -73.18
CA ASP A 330 46.94 25.34 -72.90
C ASP A 330 47.95 25.34 -71.72
N SER A 331 48.17 26.49 -71.10
CA SER A 331 49.11 26.64 -69.97
C SER A 331 48.68 25.90 -68.74
N GLN A 332 49.65 25.52 -67.89
CA GLN A 332 49.35 24.93 -66.55
C GLN A 332 48.46 25.83 -65.69
N PHE A 333 48.63 27.14 -65.90
CA PHE A 333 47.75 28.13 -65.16
C PHE A 333 46.30 28.10 -65.67
N ALA A 334 46.10 27.97 -66.99
CA ALA A 334 44.76 27.81 -67.54
C ALA A 334 44.09 26.55 -66.97
N LYS A 335 44.80 25.45 -66.86
CA LYS A 335 44.30 24.21 -66.25
C LYS A 335 44.02 24.33 -64.75
N TRP A 336 44.75 25.18 -64.02
CA TRP A 336 44.52 25.42 -62.60
C TRP A 336 43.30 26.37 -62.39
N VAL A 337 43.02 27.27 -63.26
CA VAL A 337 41.86 28.23 -63.20
C VAL A 337 40.59 27.57 -63.65
N ALA A 338 40.63 26.62 -64.57
CA ALA A 338 39.45 25.87 -65.02
C ALA A 338 38.93 24.91 -63.93
#